data_6d3d79b04258832dffe9022593666d3f
#
_entry.id   6d3d79b04258832dffe9022593666d3f
#
_cell.length_a   1.000
_cell.length_b   1.000
_cell.length_c   1.000
_cell.angle_alpha   90.00
_cell.angle_beta   90.00
_cell.angle_gamma   90.00
#
_symmetry.space_group_name_H-M   'P 1'
#
loop_
_entity.id
_entity.type
_entity.pdbx_description
1 polymer ?
#
loop_
_entity_poly.entity_id
_entity_poly.type
_entity_poly.pdbx_seq_one_letter_code
_entity_poly.pdbx_strand_id
1 'polypeptide(L)'
;MMKMKKPELLSPAGDWEKLQMAVLYGADAVYLAGTSFGMRSFAGNFDDEALPKAVRFAHDHGVKVHATVNTMPRWNEAEALPAHLEKLDAAGVDALILADLGAFTLAGKYAPHCQRHISTQQSVANHVCAQAWYDLGATRVVLARELSLEEIAAIRARVSPQLELEAFCHGAMCVSYSGRCLLSNYMTGRDSNRGECAQPCRYQYALMEEKRPGEYFPVFEDEKGTYIMNSRDMCMIDHLDDLMAAGVDCLKIEGRAKSAYYAAIVTGAYRHCLDAVAAGQPLDPVWRDEVEHISHRHYATGFFYGQPGQYYESARYLRDWQICAVVTDCDERGLATLSLRNKFAAGDTVEIVGPDTKPFTVTVPVMRDTEGGELTEPKTPQMVFTMQLPCPVPPMSFVRHAVELSGK
;
A
#
# COMPACT_ATOMS: atom_id res chain seq x y z
N MET A 1 -26.40 -19.81 -4.97
CA MET A 1 -25.62 -18.56 -5.11
C MET A 1 -24.47 -18.84 -6.05
N MET A 2 -24.30 -18.04 -7.12
CA MET A 2 -23.07 -18.14 -7.93
C MET A 2 -21.88 -17.82 -7.04
N LYS A 3 -20.85 -18.68 -7.04
CA LYS A 3 -19.62 -18.47 -6.30
C LYS A 3 -18.94 -17.23 -6.90
N MET A 4 -18.87 -16.11 -6.16
CA MET A 4 -18.18 -14.91 -6.61
C MET A 4 -16.70 -15.24 -6.83
N LYS A 5 -16.11 -14.74 -7.90
CA LYS A 5 -14.67 -14.90 -8.17
C LYS A 5 -13.89 -14.12 -7.10
N LYS A 6 -12.97 -14.79 -6.41
CA LYS A 6 -12.07 -14.11 -5.46
C LYS A 6 -11.14 -13.17 -6.22
N PRO A 7 -11.10 -11.87 -5.88
CA PRO A 7 -10.17 -10.93 -6.50
C PRO A 7 -8.70 -11.23 -6.15
N GLU A 8 -7.79 -10.79 -7.01
CA GLU A 8 -6.36 -10.74 -6.74
C GLU A 8 -6.06 -9.67 -5.68
N LEU A 9 -5.25 -9.99 -4.68
CA LEU A 9 -4.78 -9.03 -3.68
C LEU A 9 -3.42 -8.46 -4.11
N LEU A 10 -3.39 -7.18 -4.49
CA LEU A 10 -2.20 -6.48 -4.98
C LEU A 10 -1.61 -5.58 -3.90
N SER A 11 -0.42 -5.91 -3.42
CA SER A 11 0.24 -5.26 -2.29
C SER A 11 1.45 -4.42 -2.70
N PRO A 12 1.77 -3.34 -1.94
CA PRO A 12 2.89 -2.47 -2.25
C PRO A 12 4.24 -3.09 -1.85
N ALA A 13 5.25 -2.99 -2.75
CA ALA A 13 6.63 -3.41 -2.52
C ALA A 13 7.59 -2.28 -2.88
N GLY A 14 7.84 -1.35 -1.95
CA GLY A 14 8.68 -0.18 -2.21
C GLY A 14 10.19 -0.45 -2.11
N ASP A 15 10.59 -1.52 -1.42
CA ASP A 15 11.96 -1.99 -1.24
C ASP A 15 11.97 -3.49 -0.94
N TRP A 16 13.15 -4.06 -0.73
CA TRP A 16 13.32 -5.49 -0.50
C TRP A 16 12.58 -6.02 0.73
N GLU A 17 12.67 -5.32 1.87
CA GLU A 17 11.98 -5.73 3.10
C GLU A 17 10.46 -5.73 2.91
N LYS A 18 9.90 -4.67 2.26
CA LYS A 18 8.47 -4.59 1.95
C LYS A 18 8.01 -5.67 0.96
N LEU A 19 8.86 -6.03 -0.01
CA LEU A 19 8.59 -7.13 -0.93
C LEU A 19 8.44 -8.44 -0.16
N GLN A 20 9.41 -8.77 0.70
CA GLN A 20 9.37 -9.97 1.52
C GLN A 20 8.10 -10.00 2.38
N MET A 21 7.79 -8.89 3.06
CA MET A 21 6.59 -8.78 3.88
C MET A 21 5.30 -8.97 3.07
N ALA A 22 5.14 -8.29 1.94
CA ALA A 22 3.94 -8.42 1.13
C ALA A 22 3.73 -9.88 0.62
N VAL A 23 4.81 -10.51 0.16
CA VAL A 23 4.79 -11.90 -0.33
C VAL A 23 4.44 -12.88 0.78
N LEU A 24 5.14 -12.81 1.92
CA LEU A 24 4.95 -13.76 3.02
C LEU A 24 3.62 -13.59 3.75
N TYR A 25 3.05 -12.37 3.74
CA TYR A 25 1.74 -12.09 4.34
C TYR A 25 0.56 -12.29 3.38
N GLY A 26 0.78 -12.91 2.22
CA GLY A 26 -0.27 -13.48 1.38
C GLY A 26 -0.77 -12.59 0.24
N ALA A 27 0.06 -11.72 -0.31
CA ALA A 27 -0.24 -11.05 -1.58
C ALA A 27 -0.31 -12.07 -2.72
N ASP A 28 -1.28 -11.92 -3.64
CA ASP A 28 -1.31 -12.66 -4.91
C ASP A 28 -0.41 -11.98 -5.96
N ALA A 29 -0.23 -10.67 -5.83
CA ALA A 29 0.65 -9.86 -6.65
C ALA A 29 1.25 -8.71 -5.85
N VAL A 30 2.43 -8.25 -6.26
CA VAL A 30 3.06 -7.05 -5.70
C VAL A 30 3.30 -6.01 -6.77
N TYR A 31 3.23 -4.71 -6.41
CA TYR A 31 3.62 -3.67 -7.32
C TYR A 31 4.83 -2.89 -6.80
N LEU A 32 5.81 -2.71 -7.67
CA LEU A 32 7.10 -2.08 -7.38
C LEU A 32 7.47 -1.08 -8.48
N ALA A 33 8.61 -0.43 -8.33
CA ALA A 33 9.19 0.42 -9.37
C ALA A 33 10.68 0.17 -9.51
N GLY A 34 11.17 0.37 -10.72
CA GLY A 34 12.57 0.63 -10.97
C GLY A 34 12.98 2.03 -10.51
N THR A 35 14.24 2.38 -10.73
CA THR A 35 14.79 3.71 -10.39
C THR A 35 14.26 4.83 -11.29
N SER A 36 13.65 4.50 -12.43
CA SER A 36 13.15 5.43 -13.43
C SER A 36 11.66 5.20 -13.74
N PHE A 37 10.98 6.25 -14.20
CA PHE A 37 9.59 6.25 -14.67
C PHE A 37 8.52 5.79 -13.67
N GLY A 38 8.88 5.49 -12.42
CA GLY A 38 7.93 5.14 -11.37
C GLY A 38 7.57 6.32 -10.47
N MET A 39 6.28 6.45 -10.12
CA MET A 39 5.85 7.36 -9.05
C MET A 39 6.46 6.93 -7.71
N ARG A 40 6.61 7.88 -6.76
CA ARG A 40 7.24 7.64 -5.45
C ARG A 40 8.77 7.48 -5.54
N SER A 41 9.45 8.45 -6.14
CA SER A 41 10.92 8.51 -6.25
C SER A 41 11.65 8.39 -4.90
N PHE A 42 10.99 8.76 -3.79
CA PHE A 42 11.51 8.61 -2.42
C PHE A 42 11.23 7.23 -1.76
N ALA A 43 10.49 6.34 -2.41
CA ALA A 43 10.46 4.94 -2.00
C ALA A 43 11.78 4.28 -2.41
N GLY A 44 12.19 3.22 -1.70
CA GLY A 44 13.49 2.56 -1.94
C GLY A 44 13.75 2.17 -3.39
N ASN A 45 12.73 1.76 -4.15
CA ASN A 45 12.77 1.29 -5.53
C ASN A 45 13.84 0.20 -5.79
N PHE A 46 13.78 -0.46 -6.92
CA PHE A 46 14.72 -1.53 -7.28
C PHE A 46 15.61 -1.08 -8.42
N ASP A 47 16.90 -1.16 -8.26
CA ASP A 47 17.87 -0.93 -9.34
C ASP A 47 17.90 -2.11 -10.32
N ASP A 48 18.72 -1.98 -11.37
CA ASP A 48 18.82 -2.97 -12.45
C ASP A 48 19.34 -4.34 -11.95
N GLU A 49 20.05 -4.40 -10.82
CA GLU A 49 20.56 -5.64 -10.21
C GLU A 49 19.56 -6.26 -9.24
N ALA A 50 18.86 -5.44 -8.47
CA ALA A 50 17.89 -5.88 -7.46
C ALA A 50 16.57 -6.33 -8.10
N LEU A 51 16.14 -5.72 -9.22
CA LEU A 51 14.86 -6.01 -9.84
C LEU A 51 14.72 -7.49 -10.29
N PRO A 52 15.66 -8.11 -11.00
CA PRO A 52 15.56 -9.52 -11.37
C PRO A 52 15.53 -10.46 -10.15
N LYS A 53 16.22 -10.08 -9.06
CA LYS A 53 16.19 -10.84 -7.79
C LYS A 53 14.81 -10.73 -7.13
N ALA A 54 14.22 -9.53 -7.14
CA ALA A 54 12.90 -9.27 -6.60
C ALA A 54 11.81 -10.06 -7.35
N VAL A 55 11.86 -10.06 -8.68
CA VAL A 55 10.94 -10.83 -9.53
C VAL A 55 11.06 -12.33 -9.24
N ARG A 56 12.28 -12.85 -9.22
CA ARG A 56 12.52 -14.27 -8.92
C ARG A 56 11.99 -14.65 -7.54
N PHE A 57 12.31 -13.86 -6.51
CA PHE A 57 11.83 -14.11 -5.16
C PHE A 57 10.29 -14.18 -5.09
N ALA A 58 9.59 -13.23 -5.73
CA ALA A 58 8.13 -13.25 -5.79
C ALA A 58 7.60 -14.49 -6.53
N HIS A 59 8.16 -14.82 -7.69
CA HIS A 59 7.76 -15.98 -8.50
C HIS A 59 8.03 -17.31 -7.79
N ASP A 60 9.12 -17.44 -7.04
CA ASP A 60 9.43 -18.63 -6.24
C ASP A 60 8.35 -18.89 -5.16
N HIS A 61 7.60 -17.84 -4.78
CA HIS A 61 6.44 -17.92 -3.87
C HIS A 61 5.08 -17.89 -4.59
N GLY A 62 5.06 -17.96 -5.92
CA GLY A 62 3.81 -17.93 -6.71
C GLY A 62 3.15 -16.54 -6.80
N VAL A 63 3.86 -15.48 -6.47
CA VAL A 63 3.37 -14.09 -6.45
C VAL A 63 3.80 -13.35 -7.71
N LYS A 64 2.86 -12.68 -8.39
CA LYS A 64 3.14 -11.87 -9.59
C LYS A 64 3.79 -10.54 -9.23
N VAL A 65 4.53 -9.97 -10.21
CA VAL A 65 5.19 -8.67 -10.07
C VAL A 65 4.68 -7.70 -11.13
N HIS A 66 4.11 -6.58 -10.68
CA HIS A 66 3.68 -5.47 -11.54
C HIS A 66 4.62 -4.28 -11.37
N ALA A 67 5.30 -3.87 -12.45
CA ALA A 67 6.19 -2.71 -12.42
C ALA A 67 5.45 -1.43 -12.80
N THR A 68 5.64 -0.37 -12.01
CA THR A 68 5.06 0.94 -12.33
C THR A 68 5.94 1.70 -13.30
N VAL A 69 5.37 2.09 -14.45
CA VAL A 69 5.92 3.02 -15.45
C VAL A 69 4.90 4.13 -15.63
N ASN A 70 4.59 4.82 -14.52
CA ASN A 70 3.41 5.66 -14.38
C ASN A 70 3.69 7.13 -14.07
N THR A 71 4.90 7.61 -14.32
CA THR A 71 5.17 9.05 -14.44
C THR A 71 4.69 9.56 -15.80
N MET A 72 4.57 10.86 -15.95
CA MET A 72 4.37 11.51 -17.26
C MET A 72 5.75 11.86 -17.84
N PRO A 73 6.29 11.05 -18.80
CA PRO A 73 7.61 11.32 -19.36
C PRO A 73 7.59 12.61 -20.17
N ARG A 74 8.62 13.43 -19.98
CA ARG A 74 8.82 14.62 -20.80
C ARG A 74 9.54 14.27 -22.10
N TRP A 75 9.60 15.21 -23.04
CA TRP A 75 10.18 14.99 -24.37
C TRP A 75 11.60 14.39 -24.33
N ASN A 76 12.44 14.87 -23.40
CA ASN A 76 13.81 14.40 -23.22
C ASN A 76 13.95 13.04 -22.50
N GLU A 77 12.88 12.56 -21.86
CA GLU A 77 12.85 11.29 -21.16
C GLU A 77 12.26 10.17 -22.04
N ALA A 78 11.41 10.55 -23.00
CA ALA A 78 10.72 9.59 -23.86
C ALA A 78 11.68 8.69 -24.68
N GLU A 79 12.87 9.20 -25.04
CA GLU A 79 13.89 8.43 -25.75
C GLU A 79 14.49 7.29 -24.92
N ALA A 80 14.46 7.38 -23.58
CA ALA A 80 14.96 6.34 -22.68
C ALA A 80 13.91 5.24 -22.37
N LEU A 81 12.64 5.47 -22.70
CA LEU A 81 11.56 4.51 -22.44
C LEU A 81 11.78 3.12 -23.08
N PRO A 82 12.17 2.99 -24.35
CA PRO A 82 12.39 1.69 -24.97
C PRO A 82 13.35 0.81 -24.19
N ALA A 83 14.53 1.31 -23.87
CA ALA A 83 15.54 0.56 -23.12
C ALA A 83 15.08 0.19 -21.70
N HIS A 84 14.30 1.08 -21.05
CA HIS A 84 13.72 0.77 -19.74
C HIS A 84 12.67 -0.34 -19.81
N LEU A 85 11.81 -0.32 -20.83
CA LEU A 85 10.78 -1.34 -21.04
C LEU A 85 11.40 -2.71 -21.35
N GLU A 86 12.44 -2.75 -22.20
CA GLU A 86 13.19 -3.98 -22.49
C GLU A 86 13.82 -4.60 -21.21
N LYS A 87 14.35 -3.76 -20.31
CA LYS A 87 14.88 -4.24 -19.02
C LYS A 87 13.79 -4.86 -18.13
N LEU A 88 12.61 -4.26 -18.06
CA LEU A 88 11.48 -4.79 -17.28
C LEU A 88 11.00 -6.13 -17.85
N ASP A 89 10.89 -6.23 -19.17
CA ASP A 89 10.51 -7.46 -19.88
C ASP A 89 11.56 -8.57 -19.66
N ALA A 90 12.85 -8.24 -19.82
CA ALA A 90 13.95 -9.18 -19.59
C ALA A 90 14.07 -9.63 -18.12
N ALA A 91 13.66 -8.80 -17.16
CA ALA A 91 13.60 -9.16 -15.75
C ALA A 91 12.45 -10.13 -15.41
N GLY A 92 11.51 -10.37 -16.35
CA GLY A 92 10.37 -11.26 -16.18
C GLY A 92 9.20 -10.64 -15.41
N VAL A 93 9.03 -9.31 -15.46
CA VAL A 93 7.88 -8.62 -14.86
C VAL A 93 6.58 -9.06 -15.54
N ASP A 94 5.55 -9.39 -14.77
CA ASP A 94 4.28 -9.90 -15.28
C ASP A 94 3.43 -8.81 -15.94
N ALA A 95 3.44 -7.60 -15.38
CA ALA A 95 2.64 -6.49 -15.89
C ALA A 95 3.31 -5.13 -15.70
N LEU A 96 2.98 -4.20 -16.58
CA LEU A 96 3.38 -2.79 -16.51
C LEU A 96 2.17 -1.92 -16.17
N ILE A 97 2.27 -1.10 -15.14
CA ILE A 97 1.25 -0.11 -14.76
C ILE A 97 1.60 1.23 -15.40
N LEU A 98 0.85 1.62 -16.42
CA LEU A 98 1.17 2.70 -17.36
C LEU A 98 0.20 3.88 -17.22
N ALA A 99 0.72 5.10 -17.27
CA ALA A 99 -0.09 6.33 -17.16
C ALA A 99 0.00 7.24 -18.40
N ASP A 100 0.82 6.89 -19.38
CA ASP A 100 1.03 7.68 -20.60
C ASP A 100 0.74 6.82 -21.83
N LEU A 101 0.03 7.40 -22.81
CA LEU A 101 -0.35 6.67 -24.02
C LEU A 101 0.88 6.30 -24.89
N GLY A 102 1.92 7.17 -24.91
CA GLY A 102 3.16 6.88 -25.60
C GLY A 102 3.90 5.71 -24.96
N ALA A 103 4.05 5.72 -23.61
CA ALA A 103 4.62 4.61 -22.86
C ALA A 103 3.82 3.31 -23.05
N PHE A 104 2.48 3.39 -23.08
CA PHE A 104 1.60 2.24 -23.35
C PHE A 104 1.83 1.64 -24.74
N THR A 105 1.98 2.52 -25.77
CA THR A 105 2.24 2.09 -27.14
C THR A 105 3.61 1.44 -27.26
N LEU A 106 4.64 2.06 -26.67
CA LEU A 106 6.00 1.53 -26.68
C LEU A 106 6.11 0.21 -25.91
N ALA A 107 5.36 0.05 -24.79
CA ALA A 107 5.33 -1.19 -24.03
C ALA A 107 4.89 -2.38 -24.88
N GLY A 108 3.92 -2.22 -25.77
CA GLY A 108 3.49 -3.28 -26.69
C GLY A 108 4.58 -3.72 -27.67
N LYS A 109 5.59 -2.87 -27.90
CA LYS A 109 6.71 -3.18 -28.80
C LYS A 109 7.96 -3.69 -28.06
N TYR A 110 8.30 -3.07 -26.93
CA TYR A 110 9.57 -3.26 -26.23
C TYR A 110 9.46 -4.11 -24.97
N ALA A 111 8.22 -4.43 -24.52
CA ALA A 111 7.95 -5.35 -23.44
C ALA A 111 6.76 -6.27 -23.80
N PRO A 112 6.88 -7.07 -24.87
CA PRO A 112 5.76 -7.85 -25.44
C PRO A 112 5.26 -8.96 -24.50
N HIS A 113 6.07 -9.43 -23.55
CA HIS A 113 5.68 -10.47 -22.59
C HIS A 113 4.98 -9.91 -21.36
N CYS A 114 5.07 -8.60 -21.10
CA CYS A 114 4.39 -7.95 -19.98
C CYS A 114 2.95 -7.59 -20.34
N GLN A 115 2.01 -7.86 -19.44
CA GLN A 115 0.65 -7.33 -19.53
C GLN A 115 0.66 -5.80 -19.38
N ARG A 116 -0.29 -5.11 -20.00
CA ARG A 116 -0.40 -3.65 -19.94
C ARG A 116 -1.61 -3.24 -19.11
N HIS A 117 -1.36 -2.70 -17.92
CA HIS A 117 -2.36 -2.21 -16.98
C HIS A 117 -2.41 -0.69 -17.01
N ILE A 118 -3.62 -0.12 -17.08
CA ILE A 118 -3.80 1.33 -17.09
C ILE A 118 -3.83 1.85 -15.67
N SER A 119 -2.93 2.80 -15.36
CA SER A 119 -2.85 3.42 -14.04
C SER A 119 -4.09 4.26 -13.71
N THR A 120 -4.45 4.33 -12.42
CA THR A 120 -5.48 5.24 -11.89
C THR A 120 -5.24 6.72 -12.26
N GLN A 121 -4.03 7.09 -12.62
CA GLN A 121 -3.67 8.45 -13.08
C GLN A 121 -4.32 8.80 -14.42
N GLN A 122 -4.81 7.82 -15.19
CA GLN A 122 -5.63 8.05 -16.37
C GLN A 122 -7.09 8.39 -16.04
N SER A 123 -7.46 8.34 -14.76
CA SER A 123 -8.78 8.73 -14.25
C SER A 123 -9.92 8.03 -15.02
N VAL A 124 -9.81 6.71 -15.19
CA VAL A 124 -10.83 5.91 -15.87
C VAL A 124 -12.08 5.84 -14.98
N ALA A 125 -13.11 6.58 -15.36
CA ALA A 125 -14.33 6.75 -14.59
C ALA A 125 -15.63 6.34 -15.35
N ASN A 126 -15.51 5.71 -16.51
CA ASN A 126 -16.67 5.23 -17.27
C ASN A 126 -16.30 4.07 -18.19
N HIS A 127 -17.32 3.32 -18.59
CA HIS A 127 -17.17 2.12 -19.43
C HIS A 127 -16.62 2.40 -20.83
N VAL A 128 -16.90 3.57 -21.43
CA VAL A 128 -16.42 3.92 -22.77
C VAL A 128 -14.91 4.08 -22.76
N CYS A 129 -14.38 4.78 -21.75
CA CYS A 129 -12.93 4.93 -21.55
C CYS A 129 -12.26 3.59 -21.24
N ALA A 130 -12.86 2.79 -20.34
CA ALA A 130 -12.33 1.47 -19.99
C ALA A 130 -12.28 0.53 -21.19
N GLN A 131 -13.36 0.47 -21.99
CA GLN A 131 -13.42 -0.34 -23.21
C GLN A 131 -12.39 0.13 -24.25
N ALA A 132 -12.25 1.44 -24.46
CA ALA A 132 -11.27 1.98 -25.40
C ALA A 132 -9.84 1.57 -25.05
N TRP A 133 -9.46 1.55 -23.75
CA TRP A 133 -8.16 1.03 -23.34
C TRP A 133 -8.02 -0.47 -23.61
N TYR A 134 -9.07 -1.25 -23.39
CA TYR A 134 -9.09 -2.67 -23.76
C TYR A 134 -8.89 -2.89 -25.26
N ASP A 135 -9.59 -2.14 -26.07
CA ASP A 135 -9.50 -2.21 -27.55
C ASP A 135 -8.09 -1.84 -28.07
N LEU A 136 -7.38 -0.99 -27.34
CA LEU A 136 -5.95 -0.69 -27.56
C LEU A 136 -5.01 -1.78 -27.05
N GLY A 137 -5.51 -2.78 -26.33
CA GLY A 137 -4.77 -3.95 -25.83
C GLY A 137 -4.34 -3.86 -24.36
N ALA A 138 -5.00 -3.05 -23.54
CA ALA A 138 -4.87 -3.15 -22.09
C ALA A 138 -5.58 -4.40 -21.57
N THR A 139 -4.98 -5.10 -20.61
CA THR A 139 -5.57 -6.27 -19.97
C THR A 139 -6.29 -5.92 -18.67
N ARG A 140 -5.91 -4.80 -18.03
CA ARG A 140 -6.47 -4.31 -16.77
C ARG A 140 -6.54 -2.79 -16.74
N VAL A 141 -7.56 -2.27 -16.07
CA VAL A 141 -7.72 -0.83 -15.79
C VAL A 141 -7.82 -0.62 -14.29
N VAL A 142 -6.95 0.25 -13.75
CA VAL A 142 -7.11 0.75 -12.38
C VAL A 142 -8.10 1.89 -12.40
N LEU A 143 -9.26 1.68 -11.82
CA LEU A 143 -10.36 2.64 -11.81
C LEU A 143 -9.99 3.92 -11.03
N ALA A 144 -10.66 5.02 -11.36
CA ALA A 144 -10.61 6.23 -10.55
C ALA A 144 -11.16 5.95 -9.14
N ARG A 145 -10.56 6.55 -8.11
CA ARG A 145 -10.92 6.34 -6.70
C ARG A 145 -12.17 7.10 -6.27
N GLU A 146 -12.66 7.93 -7.14
CA GLU A 146 -13.83 8.80 -6.98
C GLU A 146 -15.14 8.12 -7.40
N LEU A 147 -15.08 6.84 -7.82
CA LEU A 147 -16.25 6.06 -8.23
C LEU A 147 -16.97 5.42 -7.04
N SER A 148 -18.29 5.40 -7.11
CA SER A 148 -19.16 4.59 -6.24
C SER A 148 -19.18 3.11 -6.67
N LEU A 149 -19.62 2.22 -5.78
CA LEU A 149 -19.82 0.80 -6.09
C LEU A 149 -20.83 0.61 -7.23
N GLU A 150 -21.89 1.41 -7.27
CA GLU A 150 -22.89 1.39 -8.35
C GLU A 150 -22.26 1.73 -9.71
N GLU A 151 -21.42 2.77 -9.77
CA GLU A 151 -20.71 3.14 -11.00
C GLU A 151 -19.73 2.06 -11.44
N ILE A 152 -19.02 1.40 -10.52
CA ILE A 152 -18.12 0.28 -10.82
C ILE A 152 -18.90 -0.90 -11.40
N ALA A 153 -20.03 -1.27 -10.79
CA ALA A 153 -20.91 -2.32 -11.30
C ALA A 153 -21.47 -1.97 -12.69
N ALA A 154 -21.80 -0.70 -12.89
CA ALA A 154 -22.28 -0.21 -14.20
C ALA A 154 -21.19 -0.25 -15.28
N ILE A 155 -19.93 0.00 -14.92
CA ILE A 155 -18.77 -0.17 -15.81
C ILE A 155 -18.60 -1.66 -16.13
N ARG A 156 -18.55 -2.53 -15.10
CA ARG A 156 -18.37 -3.97 -15.27
C ARG A 156 -19.41 -4.58 -16.22
N ALA A 157 -20.65 -4.18 -16.11
CA ALA A 157 -21.74 -4.69 -16.93
C ALA A 157 -21.64 -4.31 -18.42
N ARG A 158 -20.79 -3.32 -18.78
CA ARG A 158 -20.72 -2.73 -20.13
C ARG A 158 -19.37 -2.89 -20.82
N VAL A 159 -18.34 -3.39 -20.15
CA VAL A 159 -17.03 -3.65 -20.74
C VAL A 159 -16.84 -5.13 -21.02
N SER A 160 -15.83 -5.46 -21.84
CA SER A 160 -15.44 -6.84 -22.09
C SER A 160 -15.23 -7.62 -20.78
N PRO A 161 -15.76 -8.84 -20.64
CA PRO A 161 -15.52 -9.69 -19.48
C PRO A 161 -14.05 -10.09 -19.32
N GLN A 162 -13.23 -9.98 -20.36
CA GLN A 162 -11.79 -10.23 -20.32
C GLN A 162 -10.98 -9.04 -19.79
N LEU A 163 -11.56 -7.84 -19.78
CA LEU A 163 -10.93 -6.68 -19.16
C LEU A 163 -11.04 -6.80 -17.65
N GLU A 164 -9.90 -6.85 -16.95
CA GLU A 164 -9.89 -6.82 -15.50
C GLU A 164 -10.06 -5.40 -14.95
N LEU A 165 -10.87 -5.27 -13.90
CA LEU A 165 -11.08 -4.02 -13.17
C LEU A 165 -10.35 -4.10 -11.84
N GLU A 166 -9.44 -3.15 -11.60
CA GLU A 166 -8.68 -3.00 -10.35
C GLU A 166 -9.21 -1.78 -9.60
N ALA A 167 -9.47 -1.93 -8.30
CA ALA A 167 -9.88 -0.84 -7.42
C ALA A 167 -8.98 -0.76 -6.18
N PHE A 168 -8.70 0.45 -5.70
CA PHE A 168 -8.07 0.61 -4.40
C PHE A 168 -9.03 0.20 -3.29
N CYS A 169 -8.53 -0.52 -2.28
CA CYS A 169 -9.31 -0.95 -1.12
C CYS A 169 -8.77 -0.41 0.21
N HIS A 170 -7.51 0.05 0.25
CA HIS A 170 -6.89 0.53 1.48
C HIS A 170 -5.83 1.60 1.22
N GLY A 171 -5.68 2.53 2.16
CA GLY A 171 -4.57 3.47 2.25
C GLY A 171 -4.93 4.91 1.95
N ALA A 172 -3.92 5.72 1.73
CA ALA A 172 -4.04 7.17 1.63
C ALA A 172 -4.83 7.65 0.41
N MET A 173 -5.82 8.50 0.64
CA MET A 173 -6.58 9.18 -0.42
C MET A 173 -5.92 10.51 -0.83
N CYS A 174 -6.07 10.90 -2.10
CA CYS A 174 -5.72 12.21 -2.61
C CYS A 174 -6.91 13.17 -2.51
N VAL A 175 -6.63 14.48 -2.36
CA VAL A 175 -7.64 15.54 -2.41
C VAL A 175 -8.14 15.80 -3.84
N SER A 176 -7.38 15.39 -4.83
CA SER A 176 -7.69 15.52 -6.26
C SER A 176 -7.66 14.17 -6.95
N TYR A 177 -8.22 14.09 -8.15
CA TYR A 177 -7.98 12.95 -9.04
C TYR A 177 -6.50 12.63 -9.16
N SER A 178 -6.15 11.36 -9.11
CA SER A 178 -4.77 10.91 -9.19
C SER A 178 -4.11 11.39 -10.49
N GLY A 179 -2.90 11.99 -10.38
CA GLY A 179 -2.18 12.52 -11.54
C GLY A 179 -2.69 13.87 -12.07
N ARG A 180 -3.57 14.58 -11.34
CA ARG A 180 -4.15 15.85 -11.77
C ARG A 180 -3.85 17.03 -10.82
N CYS A 181 -3.16 16.78 -9.70
CA CYS A 181 -2.89 17.77 -8.69
C CYS A 181 -1.60 18.55 -8.97
N LEU A 182 -1.68 19.89 -8.92
CA LEU A 182 -0.52 20.79 -9.02
C LEU A 182 -0.16 21.47 -7.69
N LEU A 183 -0.90 21.18 -6.61
CA LEU A 183 -0.74 21.89 -5.33
C LEU A 183 0.69 21.77 -4.77
N SER A 184 1.29 20.59 -4.83
CA SER A 184 2.66 20.37 -4.37
C SER A 184 3.67 21.17 -5.19
N ASN A 185 3.49 21.22 -6.51
CA ASN A 185 4.37 21.99 -7.40
C ASN A 185 4.31 23.48 -7.07
N TYR A 186 3.10 24.06 -6.97
CA TYR A 186 2.93 25.49 -6.65
C TYR A 186 3.46 25.87 -5.25
N MET A 187 3.24 25.02 -4.25
CA MET A 187 3.58 25.37 -2.86
C MET A 187 5.04 25.03 -2.48
N THR A 188 5.66 24.06 -3.13
CA THR A 188 6.97 23.53 -2.70
C THR A 188 7.97 23.32 -3.84
N GLY A 189 7.58 23.58 -5.08
CA GLY A 189 8.39 23.27 -6.28
C GLY A 189 8.52 21.78 -6.60
N ARG A 190 7.89 20.88 -5.80
CA ARG A 190 7.97 19.42 -5.96
C ARG A 190 6.79 18.92 -6.78
N ASP A 191 7.08 18.23 -7.88
CA ASP A 191 6.05 17.78 -8.83
C ASP A 191 5.37 16.50 -8.35
N SER A 192 4.11 16.62 -7.92
CA SER A 192 3.31 15.49 -7.46
C SER A 192 3.01 14.46 -8.55
N ASN A 193 2.96 14.90 -9.81
CA ASN A 193 2.66 14.04 -10.96
C ASN A 193 3.91 13.28 -11.46
N ARG A 194 5.06 13.57 -10.84
CA ARG A 194 6.34 12.90 -11.09
C ARG A 194 6.86 12.12 -9.86
N GLY A 195 6.00 11.92 -8.86
CA GLY A 195 6.33 11.12 -7.68
C GLY A 195 6.93 11.90 -6.50
N GLU A 196 7.05 13.22 -6.58
CA GLU A 196 7.70 14.07 -5.58
C GLU A 196 6.71 14.81 -4.65
N CYS A 197 5.47 14.32 -4.56
CA CYS A 197 4.42 14.99 -3.78
C CYS A 197 4.84 15.25 -2.33
N ALA A 198 4.90 16.53 -1.93
CA ALA A 198 5.14 16.96 -0.55
C ALA A 198 3.90 16.81 0.35
N GLN A 199 2.77 16.44 -0.21
CA GLN A 199 1.48 16.29 0.48
C GLN A 199 0.97 17.59 1.17
N PRO A 200 1.06 18.77 0.54
CA PRO A 200 0.68 20.02 1.17
C PRO A 200 -0.81 20.07 1.54
N CYS A 201 -1.68 19.32 0.85
CA CYS A 201 -3.09 19.20 1.20
C CYS A 201 -3.36 18.60 2.60
N ARG A 202 -2.31 18.14 3.29
CA ARG A 202 -2.37 17.55 4.63
C ARG A 202 -1.77 18.46 5.71
N TYR A 203 -1.30 19.66 5.34
CA TYR A 203 -0.80 20.64 6.28
C TYR A 203 -1.98 21.45 6.84
N GLN A 204 -1.80 21.97 8.03
CA GLN A 204 -2.74 22.95 8.59
C GLN A 204 -2.46 24.31 7.96
N TYR A 205 -3.50 24.96 7.51
CA TYR A 205 -3.44 26.29 6.92
C TYR A 205 -4.42 27.24 7.59
N ALA A 206 -4.08 28.53 7.54
CA ALA A 206 -4.99 29.61 7.81
C ALA A 206 -4.83 30.66 6.70
N LEU A 207 -5.92 31.25 6.25
CA LEU A 207 -5.87 32.37 5.34
C LEU A 207 -5.59 33.65 6.13
N MET A 208 -4.72 34.48 5.61
CA MET A 208 -4.47 35.81 6.10
C MET A 208 -4.73 36.82 4.98
N GLU A 209 -5.55 37.83 5.27
CA GLU A 209 -5.75 38.89 4.30
C GLU A 209 -4.60 39.89 4.41
N GLU A 210 -3.99 40.25 3.28
CA GLU A 210 -2.84 41.19 3.25
C GLU A 210 -3.12 42.52 3.94
N LYS A 211 -4.37 42.99 3.85
CA LYS A 211 -4.81 44.28 4.49
C LYS A 211 -5.12 44.13 5.97
N ARG A 212 -5.14 42.94 6.52
CA ARG A 212 -5.38 42.64 7.94
C ARG A 212 -4.30 41.66 8.48
N PRO A 213 -3.04 42.13 8.55
CA PRO A 213 -1.94 41.30 9.01
C PRO A 213 -2.14 40.90 10.48
N GLY A 214 -1.95 39.60 10.79
CA GLY A 214 -2.10 39.06 12.13
C GLY A 214 -3.49 38.46 12.44
N GLU A 215 -4.48 38.65 11.57
CA GLU A 215 -5.74 37.92 11.65
C GLU A 215 -5.69 36.65 10.78
N TYR A 216 -5.90 35.50 11.41
CA TYR A 216 -5.86 34.22 10.75
C TYR A 216 -7.27 33.63 10.67
N PHE A 217 -7.71 33.37 9.45
CA PHE A 217 -8.99 32.72 9.18
C PHE A 217 -8.75 31.22 8.94
N PRO A 218 -9.23 30.35 9.84
CA PRO A 218 -9.09 28.90 9.62
C PRO A 218 -9.81 28.50 8.33
N VAL A 219 -9.25 27.51 7.66
CA VAL A 219 -9.76 27.02 6.38
C VAL A 219 -10.58 25.76 6.63
N PHE A 220 -11.86 25.77 6.25
CA PHE A 220 -12.81 24.67 6.44
C PHE A 220 -13.50 24.32 5.12
N GLU A 221 -14.20 23.20 5.06
CA GLU A 221 -15.14 22.89 3.99
C GLU A 221 -16.57 23.00 4.50
N ASP A 222 -17.41 23.58 3.67
CA ASP A 222 -18.84 23.57 3.81
C ASP A 222 -19.50 23.20 2.45
N GLU A 223 -20.83 23.21 2.40
CA GLU A 223 -21.59 22.89 1.19
C GLU A 223 -21.33 23.86 0.01
N LYS A 224 -20.55 24.92 0.19
CA LYS A 224 -20.34 26.00 -0.76
C LYS A 224 -18.93 26.11 -1.34
N GLY A 225 -17.92 25.37 -0.80
CA GLY A 225 -16.57 25.45 -1.32
C GLY A 225 -15.56 24.51 -0.69
N THR A 226 -14.52 24.15 -1.48
CA THR A 226 -13.43 23.29 -1.05
C THR A 226 -12.28 24.10 -0.49
N TYR A 227 -11.87 23.76 0.68
CA TYR A 227 -10.73 24.30 1.41
C TYR A 227 -9.62 23.25 1.43
N ILE A 228 -8.36 23.64 1.61
CA ILE A 228 -7.23 22.69 1.63
C ILE A 228 -7.35 21.82 2.88
N MET A 229 -7.56 20.49 2.72
CA MET A 229 -8.04 19.66 3.80
C MET A 229 -7.44 18.28 3.86
N ASN A 230 -7.55 17.67 5.04
CA ASN A 230 -6.99 16.41 5.40
C ASN A 230 -7.92 15.24 5.02
N SER A 231 -7.67 14.61 3.89
CA SER A 231 -8.41 13.41 3.46
C SER A 231 -8.22 12.28 4.46
N ARG A 232 -9.30 11.57 4.79
CA ARG A 232 -9.25 10.31 5.53
C ARG A 232 -8.52 9.24 4.73
N ASP A 233 -7.97 8.24 5.42
CA ASP A 233 -7.44 7.07 4.74
C ASP A 233 -8.60 6.11 4.37
N MET A 234 -8.49 5.45 3.22
CA MET A 234 -9.48 4.47 2.78
C MET A 234 -9.29 3.15 3.52
N CYS A 235 -10.39 2.52 3.96
CA CYS A 235 -10.40 1.15 4.44
C CYS A 235 -11.71 0.48 4.04
N MET A 236 -11.61 -0.58 3.24
CA MET A 236 -12.76 -1.36 2.74
C MET A 236 -12.78 -2.78 3.29
N ILE A 237 -12.08 -3.05 4.40
CA ILE A 237 -11.93 -4.41 4.94
C ILE A 237 -13.27 -5.04 5.36
N ASP A 238 -14.22 -4.22 5.82
CA ASP A 238 -15.57 -4.65 6.20
C ASP A 238 -16.54 -4.77 5.00
N HIS A 239 -16.09 -4.43 3.79
CA HIS A 239 -16.91 -4.29 2.58
C HIS A 239 -16.31 -5.01 1.37
N LEU A 240 -15.59 -6.10 1.61
CA LEU A 240 -14.93 -6.87 0.54
C LEU A 240 -15.94 -7.58 -0.36
N ASP A 241 -17.05 -8.03 0.20
CA ASP A 241 -18.19 -8.62 -0.51
C ASP A 241 -18.84 -7.64 -1.49
N ASP A 242 -19.00 -6.38 -1.11
CA ASP A 242 -19.55 -5.33 -1.97
C ASP A 242 -18.61 -5.04 -3.17
N LEU A 243 -17.29 -5.00 -2.95
CA LEU A 243 -16.30 -4.86 -4.04
C LEU A 243 -16.33 -6.07 -4.98
N MET A 244 -16.45 -7.29 -4.44
CA MET A 244 -16.60 -8.51 -5.22
C MET A 244 -17.92 -8.50 -6.01
N ALA A 245 -19.01 -8.08 -5.39
CA ALA A 245 -20.32 -7.98 -6.03
C ALA A 245 -20.36 -6.92 -7.15
N ALA A 246 -19.62 -5.82 -6.99
CA ALA A 246 -19.44 -4.80 -8.02
C ALA A 246 -18.59 -5.29 -9.22
N GLY A 247 -17.97 -6.49 -9.11
CA GLY A 247 -17.20 -7.11 -10.18
C GLY A 247 -15.76 -6.61 -10.29
N VAL A 248 -15.14 -6.24 -9.17
CA VAL A 248 -13.71 -5.92 -9.07
C VAL A 248 -12.89 -7.21 -9.14
N ASP A 249 -11.91 -7.26 -10.04
CA ASP A 249 -11.02 -8.41 -10.25
C ASP A 249 -9.74 -8.34 -9.43
N CYS A 250 -9.33 -7.13 -9.01
CA CYS A 250 -8.11 -6.93 -8.22
C CYS A 250 -8.29 -5.82 -7.17
N LEU A 251 -7.94 -6.14 -5.93
CA LEU A 251 -7.95 -5.24 -4.79
C LEU A 251 -6.55 -4.70 -4.53
N LYS A 252 -6.38 -3.38 -4.63
CA LYS A 252 -5.08 -2.73 -4.49
C LYS A 252 -4.94 -2.01 -3.16
N ILE A 253 -3.86 -2.32 -2.45
CA ILE A 253 -3.44 -1.62 -1.24
C ILE A 253 -2.49 -0.48 -1.63
N GLU A 254 -2.81 0.77 -1.28
CA GLU A 254 -1.86 1.90 -1.40
C GLU A 254 -0.93 1.93 -0.20
N GLY A 255 0.37 2.04 -0.43
CA GLY A 255 1.30 2.08 0.70
C GLY A 255 2.78 1.94 0.33
N ARG A 256 3.18 2.12 -0.94
CA ARG A 256 4.57 1.91 -1.37
C ARG A 256 5.61 2.74 -0.58
N ALA A 257 5.22 3.93 -0.11
CA ALA A 257 6.04 4.80 0.73
C ALA A 257 5.85 4.57 2.24
N LYS A 258 5.00 3.62 2.63
CA LYS A 258 4.78 3.23 4.03
C LYS A 258 5.87 2.27 4.53
N SER A 259 5.84 1.90 5.82
CA SER A 259 6.79 0.95 6.43
C SER A 259 6.58 -0.49 5.96
N ALA A 260 7.56 -1.36 6.17
CA ALA A 260 7.44 -2.80 5.95
C ALA A 260 6.36 -3.42 6.84
N TYR A 261 6.24 -2.96 8.09
CA TYR A 261 5.16 -3.35 9.01
C TYR A 261 3.77 -3.04 8.44
N TYR A 262 3.58 -1.85 7.87
CA TYR A 262 2.32 -1.51 7.20
C TYR A 262 2.02 -2.48 6.05
N ALA A 263 2.99 -2.74 5.18
CA ALA A 263 2.81 -3.65 4.06
C ALA A 263 2.43 -5.06 4.53
N ALA A 264 3.11 -5.57 5.57
CA ALA A 264 2.84 -6.87 6.17
C ALA A 264 1.42 -6.95 6.76
N ILE A 265 1.13 -6.08 7.72
CA ILE A 265 -0.10 -6.18 8.52
C ILE A 265 -1.35 -5.92 7.66
N VAL A 266 -1.32 -4.91 6.79
CA VAL A 266 -2.47 -4.65 5.91
C VAL A 266 -2.66 -5.80 4.92
N THR A 267 -1.58 -6.34 4.33
CA THR A 267 -1.68 -7.48 3.41
C THR A 267 -2.26 -8.71 4.12
N GLY A 268 -1.75 -9.05 5.31
CA GLY A 268 -2.24 -10.19 6.09
C GLY A 268 -3.71 -10.05 6.49
N ALA A 269 -4.10 -8.88 7.00
CA ALA A 269 -5.48 -8.60 7.37
C ALA A 269 -6.43 -8.76 6.16
N TYR A 270 -6.10 -8.13 5.02
CA TYR A 270 -6.90 -8.26 3.80
C TYR A 270 -6.90 -9.68 3.25
N ARG A 271 -5.78 -10.42 3.33
CA ARG A 271 -5.72 -11.82 2.89
C ARG A 271 -6.70 -12.68 3.66
N HIS A 272 -6.64 -12.67 4.97
CA HIS A 272 -7.52 -13.49 5.82
C HIS A 272 -8.99 -13.09 5.68
N CYS A 273 -9.30 -11.78 5.67
CA CYS A 273 -10.66 -11.31 5.48
C CYS A 273 -11.21 -11.65 4.09
N LEU A 274 -10.40 -11.48 3.03
CA LEU A 274 -10.81 -11.81 1.66
C LEU A 274 -11.07 -13.31 1.49
N ASP A 275 -10.26 -14.15 2.10
CA ASP A 275 -10.45 -15.60 2.06
C ASP A 275 -11.72 -16.04 2.80
N ALA A 276 -12.00 -15.42 3.96
CA ALA A 276 -13.22 -15.67 4.71
C ALA A 276 -14.47 -15.28 3.89
N VAL A 277 -14.49 -14.07 3.31
CA VAL A 277 -15.60 -13.60 2.46
C VAL A 277 -15.78 -14.50 1.23
N ALA A 278 -14.70 -14.86 0.54
CA ALA A 278 -14.76 -15.73 -0.63
C ALA A 278 -15.26 -17.15 -0.28
N ALA A 279 -15.04 -17.59 0.95
CA ALA A 279 -15.55 -18.85 1.49
C ALA A 279 -16.98 -18.73 2.05
N GLY A 280 -17.57 -17.53 2.08
CA GLY A 280 -18.89 -17.28 2.70
C GLY A 280 -18.87 -17.38 4.21
N GLN A 281 -17.71 -17.14 4.84
CA GLN A 281 -17.52 -17.16 6.28
C GLN A 281 -17.54 -15.73 6.85
N PRO A 282 -17.92 -15.55 8.13
CA PRO A 282 -17.84 -14.26 8.79
C PRO A 282 -16.38 -13.83 8.94
N LEU A 283 -16.15 -12.50 8.97
CA LEU A 283 -14.82 -11.94 9.26
C LEU A 283 -14.41 -12.32 10.69
N ASP A 284 -13.17 -12.77 10.84
CA ASP A 284 -12.54 -12.94 12.14
C ASP A 284 -12.12 -11.56 12.68
N PRO A 285 -12.69 -11.08 13.81
CA PRO A 285 -12.34 -9.78 14.37
C PRO A 285 -10.85 -9.59 14.60
N VAL A 286 -10.13 -10.65 14.95
CA VAL A 286 -8.68 -10.60 15.18
C VAL A 286 -7.92 -10.10 13.95
N TRP A 287 -8.26 -10.62 12.77
CA TRP A 287 -7.63 -10.16 11.52
C TRP A 287 -8.19 -8.83 11.02
N ARG A 288 -9.49 -8.62 11.21
CA ARG A 288 -10.16 -7.38 10.83
C ARG A 288 -9.56 -6.17 11.57
N ASP A 289 -9.26 -6.30 12.84
CA ASP A 289 -8.81 -5.22 13.70
C ASP A 289 -7.31 -4.89 13.51
N GLU A 290 -6.55 -5.76 12.83
CA GLU A 290 -5.13 -5.53 12.53
C GLU A 290 -4.88 -4.23 11.74
N VAL A 291 -5.82 -3.77 10.92
CA VAL A 291 -5.68 -2.50 10.20
C VAL A 291 -5.71 -1.26 11.12
N GLU A 292 -6.17 -1.39 12.36
CA GLU A 292 -6.11 -0.34 13.37
C GLU A 292 -4.74 -0.30 14.10
N HIS A 293 -3.94 -1.37 13.99
CA HIS A 293 -2.65 -1.50 14.67
C HIS A 293 -1.47 -0.93 13.86
N ILE A 294 -1.74 -0.28 12.74
CA ILE A 294 -0.74 0.40 11.90
C ILE A 294 -0.82 1.92 12.05
N SER A 295 0.14 2.63 11.46
CA SER A 295 0.06 4.09 11.40
C SER A 295 -0.88 4.55 10.28
N HIS A 296 -2.06 5.05 10.65
CA HIS A 296 -3.10 5.48 9.73
C HIS A 296 -3.76 6.78 10.19
N ARG A 297 -4.56 7.41 9.32
CA ARG A 297 -5.52 8.46 9.67
C ARG A 297 -6.89 7.84 9.87
N HIS A 298 -7.82 8.59 10.41
CA HIS A 298 -9.20 8.12 10.52
C HIS A 298 -9.68 7.53 9.19
N TYR A 299 -10.28 6.37 9.26
CA TYR A 299 -10.76 5.64 8.09
C TYR A 299 -12.07 6.17 7.55
N ALA A 300 -12.26 6.00 6.25
CA ALA A 300 -13.51 6.14 5.52
C ALA A 300 -13.53 5.12 4.39
N THR A 301 -14.69 4.91 3.78
CA THR A 301 -14.86 4.00 2.64
C THR A 301 -14.52 4.65 1.29
N GLY A 302 -13.80 5.78 1.27
CA GLY A 302 -13.61 6.54 0.06
C GLY A 302 -14.96 7.01 -0.51
N PHE A 303 -15.07 7.03 -1.83
CA PHE A 303 -16.31 7.42 -2.53
C PHE A 303 -17.27 6.24 -2.78
N PHE A 304 -16.95 5.03 -2.35
CA PHE A 304 -17.75 3.84 -2.66
C PHE A 304 -19.21 3.93 -2.21
N TYR A 305 -19.50 4.62 -1.10
CA TYR A 305 -20.83 4.86 -0.56
C TYR A 305 -21.25 6.34 -0.57
N GLY A 306 -20.52 7.19 -1.30
CA GLY A 306 -20.76 8.61 -1.38
C GLY A 306 -19.57 9.46 -0.97
N GLN A 307 -19.80 10.70 -0.57
CA GLN A 307 -18.72 11.62 -0.19
C GLN A 307 -17.98 11.14 1.09
N PRO A 308 -16.64 10.95 1.06
CA PRO A 308 -15.91 10.38 2.19
C PRO A 308 -15.77 11.31 3.40
N GLY A 309 -16.14 12.58 3.25
CA GLY A 309 -15.86 13.61 4.25
C GLY A 309 -14.36 13.87 4.45
N GLN A 310 -14.07 14.84 5.29
CA GLN A 310 -12.69 15.21 5.68
C GLN A 310 -12.57 15.10 7.20
N TYR A 311 -11.35 15.02 7.72
CA TYR A 311 -11.11 15.05 9.15
C TYR A 311 -10.43 16.36 9.54
N TYR A 312 -11.16 17.22 10.25
CA TYR A 312 -10.76 18.59 10.52
C TYR A 312 -9.97 18.79 11.81
N GLU A 313 -10.09 17.86 12.77
CA GLU A 313 -9.53 18.05 14.10
C GLU A 313 -8.02 17.88 14.15
N SER A 314 -7.45 17.00 13.34
CA SER A 314 -6.01 16.73 13.33
C SER A 314 -5.51 16.16 12.00
N ALA A 315 -4.35 16.64 11.55
CA ALA A 315 -3.59 16.03 10.45
C ALA A 315 -2.69 14.87 10.93
N ARG A 316 -2.70 14.56 12.22
CA ARG A 316 -1.82 13.55 12.82
C ARG A 316 -2.27 12.14 12.45
N TYR A 317 -1.29 11.26 12.29
CA TYR A 317 -1.52 9.82 12.21
C TYR A 317 -1.81 9.25 13.61
N LEU A 318 -2.77 8.36 13.69
CA LEU A 318 -2.95 7.47 14.84
C LEU A 318 -1.79 6.48 14.84
N ARG A 319 -1.15 6.28 15.97
CA ARG A 319 0.02 5.40 16.13
C ARG A 319 0.00 4.78 17.52
N ASP A 320 -0.97 3.93 17.73
CA ASP A 320 -1.22 3.34 19.04
C ASP A 320 -0.39 2.08 19.28
N TRP A 321 0.37 1.65 18.26
CA TRP A 321 1.24 0.49 18.30
C TRP A 321 2.65 0.81 17.84
N GLN A 322 3.63 0.21 18.49
CA GLN A 322 5.05 0.34 18.17
C GLN A 322 5.68 -1.04 17.95
N ILE A 323 6.45 -1.16 16.87
CA ILE A 323 7.24 -2.36 16.60
C ILE A 323 8.49 -2.33 17.48
N CYS A 324 8.73 -3.41 18.21
CA CYS A 324 9.92 -3.59 19.06
C CYS A 324 11.04 -4.30 18.31
N ALA A 325 10.69 -5.40 17.63
CA ALA A 325 11.66 -6.22 16.90
C ALA A 325 10.99 -6.99 15.73
N VAL A 326 11.82 -7.53 14.86
CA VAL A 326 11.43 -8.46 13.79
C VAL A 326 12.13 -9.79 14.05
N VAL A 327 11.40 -10.89 14.01
CA VAL A 327 11.95 -12.26 14.08
C VAL A 327 12.63 -12.56 12.76
N THR A 328 13.92 -12.88 12.81
CA THR A 328 14.70 -13.26 11.62
C THR A 328 14.78 -14.78 11.46
N ASP A 329 14.71 -15.50 12.56
CA ASP A 329 14.69 -16.98 12.60
C ASP A 329 14.03 -17.46 13.90
N CYS A 330 13.48 -18.68 13.91
CA CYS A 330 12.91 -19.29 15.09
C CYS A 330 13.01 -20.81 14.97
N ASP A 331 13.55 -21.46 16.00
CA ASP A 331 13.65 -22.91 16.03
C ASP A 331 12.33 -23.59 16.43
N GLU A 332 12.27 -24.90 16.29
CA GLU A 332 11.08 -25.71 16.64
C GLU A 332 10.69 -25.65 18.13
N ARG A 333 11.59 -25.15 19.00
CA ARG A 333 11.37 -24.98 20.45
C ARG A 333 10.92 -23.56 20.79
N GLY A 334 10.82 -22.68 19.81
CA GLY A 334 10.43 -21.29 20.00
C GLY A 334 11.59 -20.38 20.42
N LEU A 335 12.84 -20.80 20.28
CA LEU A 335 13.97 -19.88 20.47
C LEU A 335 14.07 -19.02 19.21
N ALA A 336 13.63 -17.77 19.35
CA ALA A 336 13.60 -16.80 18.25
C ALA A 336 14.88 -15.97 18.24
N THR A 337 15.42 -15.73 17.04
CA THR A 337 16.46 -14.73 16.76
C THR A 337 15.76 -13.48 16.25
N LEU A 338 16.05 -12.32 16.86
CA LEU A 338 15.36 -11.07 16.59
C LEU A 338 16.33 -9.96 16.21
N SER A 339 15.83 -9.02 15.39
CA SER A 339 16.50 -7.76 15.08
C SER A 339 15.72 -6.60 15.69
N LEU A 340 16.38 -5.84 16.57
CA LEU A 340 15.77 -4.71 17.28
C LEU A 340 15.31 -3.60 16.33
N ARG A 341 14.13 -3.04 16.58
CA ARG A 341 13.62 -1.83 15.92
C ARG A 341 13.41 -0.68 16.90
N ASN A 342 12.84 -0.94 18.05
CA ASN A 342 12.60 0.04 19.12
C ASN A 342 12.82 -0.61 20.49
N LYS A 343 12.91 0.24 21.51
CA LYS A 343 13.19 -0.17 22.90
C LYS A 343 12.04 -1.01 23.47
N PHE A 344 12.41 -2.05 24.19
CA PHE A 344 11.59 -2.83 25.10
C PHE A 344 12.49 -3.60 26.06
N ALA A 345 11.96 -4.13 27.15
CA ALA A 345 12.75 -4.75 28.20
C ALA A 345 12.12 -6.07 28.70
N ALA A 346 12.94 -6.86 29.36
CA ALA A 346 12.44 -8.03 30.09
C ALA A 346 11.38 -7.61 31.13
N GLY A 347 10.28 -8.34 31.18
CA GLY A 347 9.12 -8.01 32.00
C GLY A 347 8.03 -7.20 31.28
N ASP A 348 8.33 -6.57 30.14
CA ASP A 348 7.32 -5.88 29.32
C ASP A 348 6.30 -6.89 28.77
N THR A 349 5.09 -6.40 28.53
CA THR A 349 4.07 -7.16 27.80
C THR A 349 4.09 -6.76 26.35
N VAL A 350 4.34 -7.73 25.47
CA VAL A 350 4.38 -7.53 24.00
C VAL A 350 3.44 -8.49 23.32
N GLU A 351 3.13 -8.19 22.07
CA GLU A 351 2.35 -9.04 21.20
C GLU A 351 3.21 -9.52 20.04
N ILE A 352 3.06 -10.78 19.68
CA ILE A 352 3.70 -11.40 18.51
C ILE A 352 2.65 -11.56 17.41
N VAL A 353 2.96 -11.10 16.21
CA VAL A 353 2.12 -11.27 15.01
C VAL A 353 3.00 -11.63 13.82
N GLY A 354 2.57 -12.57 13.00
CA GLY A 354 3.38 -13.04 11.86
C GLY A 354 2.54 -13.53 10.68
N PRO A 355 3.21 -13.97 9.60
CA PRO A 355 2.53 -14.63 8.49
C PRO A 355 1.67 -15.80 9.01
N ASP A 356 0.38 -15.80 8.70
CA ASP A 356 -0.61 -16.82 9.15
C ASP A 356 -0.64 -17.09 10.67
N THR A 357 0.00 -16.20 11.47
CA THR A 357 0.07 -16.32 12.91
C THR A 357 -0.83 -15.28 13.56
N LYS A 358 -1.91 -15.74 14.20
CA LYS A 358 -2.78 -14.85 14.98
C LYS A 358 -1.98 -14.16 16.08
N PRO A 359 -2.24 -12.87 16.34
CA PRO A 359 -1.59 -12.15 17.43
C PRO A 359 -1.77 -12.85 18.77
N PHE A 360 -0.69 -12.98 19.55
CA PHE A 360 -0.71 -13.50 20.90
C PHE A 360 0.23 -12.72 21.81
N THR A 361 -0.17 -12.60 23.08
CA THR A 361 0.57 -11.81 24.07
C THR A 361 1.64 -12.65 24.78
N VAL A 362 2.80 -12.03 25.02
CA VAL A 362 3.93 -12.62 25.73
C VAL A 362 4.49 -11.63 26.74
N THR A 363 4.80 -12.09 27.95
CA THR A 363 5.69 -11.34 28.85
C THR A 363 7.13 -11.61 28.42
N VAL A 364 7.88 -10.56 28.10
CA VAL A 364 9.25 -10.65 27.61
C VAL A 364 10.15 -11.32 28.64
N PRO A 365 10.74 -12.48 28.35
CA PRO A 365 11.69 -13.13 29.23
C PRO A 365 13.04 -12.39 29.21
N VAL A 366 13.97 -12.82 30.04
CA VAL A 366 15.38 -12.41 29.90
C VAL A 366 15.89 -12.91 28.55
N MET A 367 16.39 -12.00 27.76
CA MET A 367 16.91 -12.23 26.39
C MET A 367 18.43 -12.59 26.50
N ARG A 368 19.00 -12.98 25.35
CA ARG A 368 20.45 -13.22 25.28
C ARG A 368 21.03 -12.50 24.06
N ASP A 369 22.23 -11.96 24.23
CA ASP A 369 23.02 -11.43 23.12
C ASP A 369 23.64 -12.56 22.27
N THR A 370 24.33 -12.19 21.20
CA THR A 370 24.98 -13.17 20.29
C THR A 370 26.16 -13.94 20.92
N GLU A 371 26.67 -13.51 22.08
CA GLU A 371 27.71 -14.17 22.81
C GLU A 371 27.15 -15.05 23.95
N GLY A 372 25.81 -15.08 24.12
CA GLY A 372 25.12 -15.86 25.14
C GLY A 372 24.95 -15.13 26.48
N GLY A 373 25.39 -13.88 26.57
CA GLY A 373 25.23 -13.03 27.76
C GLY A 373 23.75 -12.66 27.98
N GLU A 374 23.36 -12.55 29.26
CA GLU A 374 22.02 -12.12 29.62
C GLU A 374 21.75 -10.65 29.22
N LEU A 375 20.61 -10.41 28.61
CA LEU A 375 20.21 -9.12 28.12
C LEU A 375 18.80 -8.78 28.62
N THR A 376 18.70 -7.77 29.47
CA THR A 376 17.40 -7.31 30.00
C THR A 376 16.78 -6.23 29.10
N GLU A 377 17.58 -5.46 28.36
CA GLU A 377 17.14 -4.41 27.45
C GLU A 377 18.11 -4.32 26.26
N PRO A 378 17.71 -4.64 25.02
CA PRO A 378 18.51 -4.40 23.83
C PRO A 378 18.53 -2.90 23.51
N LYS A 379 19.74 -2.34 23.24
CA LYS A 379 19.93 -0.87 23.19
C LYS A 379 20.27 -0.31 21.82
N THR A 380 20.91 -1.09 20.97
CA THR A 380 21.41 -0.61 19.68
C THR A 380 20.45 -0.94 18.55
N PRO A 381 20.04 0.02 17.70
CA PRO A 381 19.21 -0.27 16.52
C PRO A 381 19.78 -1.42 15.68
N GLN A 382 18.91 -2.32 15.24
CA GLN A 382 19.26 -3.55 14.49
C GLN A 382 20.13 -4.55 15.28
N MET A 383 20.29 -4.37 16.60
CA MET A 383 20.94 -5.38 17.44
C MET A 383 20.25 -6.73 17.25
N VAL A 384 21.06 -7.77 17.06
CA VAL A 384 20.60 -9.16 16.98
C VAL A 384 20.69 -9.77 18.37
N PHE A 385 19.63 -10.44 18.80
CA PHE A 385 19.54 -11.12 20.11
C PHE A 385 18.56 -12.29 20.01
N THR A 386 18.53 -13.13 21.01
CA THR A 386 17.61 -14.27 21.10
C THR A 386 16.63 -14.09 22.26
N MET A 387 15.40 -14.57 22.05
CA MET A 387 14.31 -14.58 23.01
C MET A 387 13.53 -15.89 22.93
N GLN A 388 13.25 -16.49 24.09
CA GLN A 388 12.39 -17.69 24.15
C GLN A 388 10.93 -17.28 24.02
N LEU A 389 10.24 -17.78 22.99
CA LEU A 389 8.80 -17.66 22.78
C LEU A 389 8.09 -18.92 23.28
N PRO A 390 6.79 -18.85 23.61
CA PRO A 390 5.99 -20.00 24.04
C PRO A 390 5.75 -21.05 22.92
N CYS A 391 5.87 -20.62 21.67
CA CYS A 391 5.73 -21.48 20.49
C CYS A 391 6.60 -20.95 19.35
N PRO A 392 6.93 -21.78 18.36
CA PRO A 392 7.59 -21.35 17.13
C PRO A 392 6.73 -20.33 16.36
N VAL A 393 7.39 -19.37 15.74
CA VAL A 393 6.76 -18.38 14.85
C VAL A 393 7.55 -18.28 13.55
N PRO A 394 6.92 -17.96 12.42
CA PRO A 394 7.61 -17.82 11.15
C PRO A 394 8.63 -16.66 11.20
N PRO A 395 9.72 -16.72 10.43
CA PRO A 395 10.50 -15.54 10.12
C PRO A 395 9.64 -14.40 9.58
N MET A 396 10.09 -13.16 9.79
CA MET A 396 9.35 -11.93 9.49
C MET A 396 8.10 -11.69 10.36
N SER A 397 7.94 -12.43 11.47
CA SER A 397 7.00 -12.06 12.54
C SER A 397 7.48 -10.80 13.26
N PHE A 398 6.54 -10.02 13.77
CA PHE A 398 6.83 -8.81 14.54
C PHE A 398 6.58 -9.02 16.03
N VAL A 399 7.45 -8.41 16.83
CA VAL A 399 7.22 -8.11 18.25
C VAL A 399 6.75 -6.67 18.33
N ARG A 400 5.59 -6.42 18.91
CA ARG A 400 4.98 -5.08 19.03
C ARG A 400 4.35 -4.87 20.40
N HIS A 401 4.15 -3.63 20.79
CA HIS A 401 3.36 -3.28 21.97
C HIS A 401 2.45 -2.07 21.71
N ALA A 402 1.37 -1.99 22.45
CA ALA A 402 0.54 -0.80 22.47
C ALA A 402 1.29 0.36 23.14
N VAL A 403 1.17 1.56 22.58
CA VAL A 403 1.76 2.79 23.11
C VAL A 403 0.64 3.65 23.66
N GLU A 404 0.70 3.98 24.94
CA GLU A 404 -0.18 5.01 25.46
C GLU A 404 0.13 6.34 24.77
N LEU A 405 -0.83 6.90 24.07
CA LEU A 405 -0.73 8.26 23.54
C LEU A 405 -0.62 9.19 24.74
N SER A 406 0.62 9.50 25.15
CA SER A 406 0.85 10.57 26.11
C SER A 406 0.25 11.84 25.51
N GLY A 407 -0.86 12.29 26.09
CA GLY A 407 -1.53 13.54 25.71
C GLY A 407 -0.53 14.69 25.69
N LYS A 408 -0.25 15.21 24.51
CA LYS A 408 0.32 16.55 24.30
C LYS A 408 -0.37 17.21 23.12
#